data_6f080f945c059bd699d651b6997f9536
#
_entry.id   6f080f945c059bd699d651b6997f9536
#
_cell.length_a   1.000
_cell.length_b   1.000
_cell.length_c   1.000
_cell.angle_alpha   90.00
_cell.angle_beta   90.00
_cell.angle_gamma   90.00
#
_symmetry.space_group_name_H-M   'P 1'
#
loop_
_entity.id
_entity.type
_entity.pdbx_description
1 polymer ?
#
loop_
_entity_poly.entity_id
_entity_poly.type
_entity_poly.pdbx_seq_one_letter_code
_entity_poly.pdbx_strand_id
1 'polypeptide(L)'
;MDVLMAAGGISGTYADALMYTWFLLVSLSTAYVAFDAFTKNPELTVMKWGWVLVTLYIGPIGAALYALSCQEPKPGTHERFVAPLWKQAFGSTIHCLAGDATGIMMAAVIASLIGLPAWADSLLEYVVGFGFGLLVFQALFMRDMLGGSYRRAVRATVFAEWLSMNCVMGAMVAVIVIIRSHVPGTEDAASVRFWTTFSLAVLAGLMFAYPVNVWLVYNHLKHGMGTVRVLGKGGEPVQKSAAAGDPASAGRIMSQPELTREQKAAMATLTLVFLSSGVLLAAIFGYLD
;
A
#
# COMPACT_ATOMS: atom_id res chain seq x y z
N MET A 1 -29.12 33.42 15.86
CA MET A 1 -28.97 31.96 15.85
C MET A 1 -29.03 31.44 14.42
N ASP A 2 -29.91 31.96 13.58
CA ASP A 2 -30.10 31.52 12.18
C ASP A 2 -28.94 31.85 11.23
N VAL A 3 -28.21 32.95 11.44
CA VAL A 3 -27.02 33.32 10.61
C VAL A 3 -25.85 32.40 10.85
N LEU A 4 -25.64 31.90 12.07
CA LEU A 4 -24.59 30.93 12.40
C LEU A 4 -24.90 29.52 11.85
N MET A 5 -26.20 29.14 11.84
CA MET A 5 -26.64 27.89 11.19
C MET A 5 -26.54 27.96 9.67
N ALA A 6 -26.82 29.10 9.05
CA ALA A 6 -26.66 29.31 7.62
C ALA A 6 -25.18 29.28 7.21
N ALA A 7 -24.28 29.87 8.00
CA ALA A 7 -22.82 29.83 7.74
C ALA A 7 -22.26 28.41 7.87
N GLY A 8 -22.72 27.60 8.84
CA GLY A 8 -22.35 26.18 8.97
C GLY A 8 -22.84 25.31 7.81
N GLY A 9 -24.05 25.59 7.31
CA GLY A 9 -24.61 24.90 6.14
C GLY A 9 -23.86 25.20 4.84
N ILE A 10 -23.46 26.46 4.63
CA ILE A 10 -22.69 26.88 3.45
C ILE A 10 -21.29 26.25 3.46
N SER A 11 -20.60 26.23 4.61
CA SER A 11 -19.28 25.60 4.74
C SER A 11 -19.35 24.08 4.51
N GLY A 12 -20.40 23.40 4.97
CA GLY A 12 -20.65 21.99 4.72
C GLY A 12 -20.82 21.68 3.23
N THR A 13 -21.58 22.49 2.51
CA THR A 13 -21.81 22.31 1.08
C THR A 13 -20.55 22.46 0.24
N TYR A 14 -19.67 23.41 0.57
CA TYR A 14 -18.37 23.55 -0.13
C TYR A 14 -17.44 22.38 0.17
N ALA A 15 -17.39 21.88 1.40
CA ALA A 15 -16.59 20.72 1.76
C ALA A 15 -17.05 19.47 1.00
N ASP A 16 -18.37 19.22 0.95
CA ASP A 16 -18.92 18.10 0.22
C ASP A 16 -18.66 18.22 -1.31
N ALA A 17 -18.76 19.42 -1.89
CA ALA A 17 -18.45 19.68 -3.29
C ALA A 17 -16.96 19.38 -3.62
N LEU A 18 -16.04 19.74 -2.72
CA LEU A 18 -14.61 19.38 -2.86
C LEU A 18 -14.39 17.86 -2.81
N MET A 19 -15.10 17.16 -1.91
CA MET A 19 -15.03 15.70 -1.82
C MET A 19 -15.55 15.01 -3.08
N TYR A 20 -16.68 15.46 -3.64
CA TYR A 20 -17.19 14.93 -4.92
C TYR A 20 -16.24 15.23 -6.08
N THR A 21 -15.65 16.42 -6.12
CA THR A 21 -14.62 16.75 -7.12
C THR A 21 -13.40 15.84 -6.98
N TRP A 22 -12.98 15.56 -5.75
CA TRP A 22 -11.90 14.60 -5.50
C TRP A 22 -12.22 13.21 -6.08
N PHE A 23 -13.42 12.67 -5.85
CA PHE A 23 -13.80 11.35 -6.37
C PHE A 23 -13.98 11.32 -7.90
N LEU A 24 -14.36 12.43 -8.50
CA LEU A 24 -14.31 12.55 -9.97
C LEU A 24 -12.85 12.42 -10.47
N LEU A 25 -11.93 13.14 -9.84
CA LEU A 25 -10.50 13.06 -10.18
C LEU A 25 -9.92 11.67 -9.90
N VAL A 26 -10.33 11.02 -8.81
CA VAL A 26 -9.98 9.62 -8.50
C VAL A 26 -10.43 8.70 -9.63
N SER A 27 -11.67 8.81 -10.08
CA SER A 27 -12.22 7.98 -11.16
C SER A 27 -11.46 8.15 -12.47
N LEU A 28 -11.17 9.39 -12.87
CA LEU A 28 -10.40 9.70 -14.07
C LEU A 28 -8.96 9.19 -13.98
N SER A 29 -8.32 9.38 -12.83
CA SER A 29 -6.95 8.90 -12.57
C SER A 29 -6.87 7.37 -12.61
N THR A 30 -7.85 6.70 -12.02
CA THR A 30 -7.93 5.23 -12.00
C THR A 30 -8.15 4.68 -13.39
N ALA A 31 -9.04 5.28 -14.18
CA ALA A 31 -9.27 4.89 -15.56
C ALA A 31 -8.00 5.05 -16.43
N TYR A 32 -7.28 6.17 -16.26
CA TYR A 32 -6.01 6.40 -16.93
C TYR A 32 -4.96 5.33 -16.59
N VAL A 33 -4.74 5.08 -15.29
CA VAL A 33 -3.75 4.08 -14.84
C VAL A 33 -4.15 2.68 -15.29
N ALA A 34 -5.43 2.31 -15.18
CA ALA A 34 -5.92 1.02 -15.65
C ALA A 34 -5.68 0.85 -17.16
N PHE A 35 -6.04 1.85 -17.97
CA PHE A 35 -5.83 1.80 -19.41
C PHE A 35 -4.34 1.62 -19.75
N ASP A 36 -3.45 2.45 -19.20
CA ASP A 36 -2.02 2.37 -19.49
C ASP A 36 -1.39 1.07 -18.97
N ALA A 37 -1.69 0.68 -17.73
CA ALA A 37 -1.15 -0.53 -17.10
C ALA A 37 -1.52 -1.80 -17.88
N PHE A 38 -2.76 -1.94 -18.32
CA PHE A 38 -3.20 -3.15 -19.00
C PHE A 38 -2.94 -3.18 -20.51
N THR A 39 -2.73 -2.02 -21.16
CA THR A 39 -2.50 -1.95 -22.61
C THR A 39 -1.04 -1.77 -23.00
N LYS A 40 -0.23 -1.09 -22.17
CA LYS A 40 1.13 -0.69 -22.54
C LYS A 40 2.20 -1.19 -21.59
N ASN A 41 1.90 -1.28 -20.29
CA ASN A 41 2.90 -1.57 -19.29
C ASN A 41 3.22 -3.08 -19.22
N PRO A 42 4.50 -3.51 -19.25
CA PRO A 42 4.89 -4.91 -19.23
C PRO A 42 4.92 -5.57 -17.85
N GLU A 43 4.56 -4.85 -16.79
CA GLU A 43 4.52 -5.37 -15.42
C GLU A 43 3.63 -6.61 -15.27
N LEU A 44 3.85 -7.38 -14.21
CA LEU A 44 3.01 -8.52 -13.84
C LEU A 44 1.58 -8.08 -13.54
N THR A 45 0.61 -8.92 -13.88
CA THR A 45 -0.82 -8.61 -13.71
C THR A 45 -1.18 -8.19 -12.29
N VAL A 46 -0.59 -8.82 -11.28
CA VAL A 46 -0.82 -8.47 -9.89
C VAL A 46 -0.32 -7.05 -9.54
N MET A 47 0.82 -6.62 -10.12
CA MET A 47 1.32 -5.26 -9.97
C MET A 47 0.43 -4.23 -10.66
N LYS A 48 -0.12 -4.58 -11.83
CA LYS A 48 -1.10 -3.72 -12.53
C LYS A 48 -2.33 -3.48 -11.67
N TRP A 49 -2.88 -4.54 -11.07
CA TRP A 49 -3.96 -4.41 -10.10
C TRP A 49 -3.56 -3.61 -8.87
N GLY A 50 -2.35 -3.79 -8.37
CA GLY A 50 -1.82 -2.99 -7.25
C GLY A 50 -1.87 -1.49 -7.56
N TRP A 51 -1.37 -1.08 -8.71
CA TRP A 51 -1.40 0.32 -9.14
C TRP A 51 -2.82 0.86 -9.34
N VAL A 52 -3.72 0.06 -9.94
CA VAL A 52 -5.12 0.46 -10.13
C VAL A 52 -5.82 0.66 -8.79
N LEU A 53 -5.68 -0.28 -7.85
CA LEU A 53 -6.32 -0.22 -6.53
C LEU A 53 -5.78 0.96 -5.70
N VAL A 54 -4.47 1.14 -5.64
CA VAL A 54 -3.91 2.29 -4.89
C VAL A 54 -4.32 3.61 -5.53
N THR A 55 -4.36 3.70 -6.86
CA THR A 55 -4.87 4.91 -7.54
C THR A 55 -6.35 5.13 -7.24
N LEU A 56 -7.16 4.07 -7.13
CA LEU A 56 -8.55 4.17 -6.70
C LEU A 56 -8.69 4.76 -5.29
N TYR A 57 -7.72 4.49 -4.42
CA TYR A 57 -7.74 5.00 -3.04
C TYR A 57 -7.20 6.43 -2.92
N ILE A 58 -6.11 6.76 -3.62
CA ILE A 58 -5.41 8.06 -3.47
C ILE A 58 -5.46 8.96 -4.73
N GLY A 59 -6.22 8.57 -5.73
CA GLY A 59 -6.57 9.39 -6.89
C GLY A 59 -5.40 9.92 -7.71
N PRO A 60 -5.39 11.23 -8.03
CA PRO A 60 -4.36 11.86 -8.85
C PRO A 60 -2.94 11.66 -8.31
N ILE A 61 -2.79 11.53 -7.00
CA ILE A 61 -1.49 11.27 -6.37
C ILE A 61 -1.00 9.87 -6.79
N GLY A 62 -1.86 8.86 -6.78
CA GLY A 62 -1.56 7.51 -7.26
C GLY A 62 -1.16 7.49 -8.73
N ALA A 63 -1.88 8.21 -9.58
CA ALA A 63 -1.55 8.33 -11.00
C ALA A 63 -0.20 9.04 -11.24
N ALA A 64 0.10 10.09 -10.47
CA ALA A 64 1.40 10.77 -10.54
C ALA A 64 2.55 9.84 -10.10
N LEU A 65 2.37 9.10 -9.01
CA LEU A 65 3.36 8.12 -8.55
C LEU A 65 3.55 6.99 -9.56
N TYR A 66 2.47 6.50 -10.20
CA TYR A 66 2.54 5.53 -11.28
C TYR A 66 3.38 6.06 -12.45
N ALA A 67 3.09 7.27 -12.93
CA ALA A 67 3.81 7.89 -14.03
C ALA A 67 5.30 8.08 -13.73
N LEU A 68 5.64 8.44 -12.49
CA LEU A 68 7.02 8.70 -12.08
C LEU A 68 7.84 7.42 -11.83
N SER A 69 7.19 6.33 -11.38
CA SER A 69 7.91 5.15 -10.90
C SER A 69 7.71 3.88 -11.72
N CYS A 70 6.57 3.71 -12.42
CA CYS A 70 6.21 2.47 -13.06
C CYS A 70 5.85 2.59 -14.55
N GLN A 71 5.29 3.72 -15.00
CA GLN A 71 4.89 3.90 -16.38
C GLN A 71 6.09 3.80 -17.33
N GLU A 72 6.02 2.94 -18.33
CA GLU A 72 7.11 2.76 -19.29
C GLU A 72 7.25 4.01 -20.20
N PRO A 73 8.39 4.74 -20.15
CA PRO A 73 8.54 5.97 -20.96
C PRO A 73 8.65 5.70 -22.45
N LYS A 74 9.27 4.56 -22.83
CA LYS A 74 9.45 4.11 -24.21
C LYS A 74 9.36 2.58 -24.24
N PRO A 75 8.71 1.99 -25.27
CA PRO A 75 8.62 0.53 -25.38
C PRO A 75 9.98 -0.16 -25.25
N GLY A 76 10.08 -1.16 -24.38
CA GLY A 76 11.31 -1.93 -24.14
C GLY A 76 12.32 -1.33 -23.15
N THR A 77 11.98 -0.21 -22.49
CA THR A 77 12.88 0.46 -21.52
C THR A 77 12.47 0.26 -20.06
N HIS A 78 11.41 -0.51 -19.81
CA HIS A 78 10.78 -0.63 -18.49
C HIS A 78 11.75 -1.09 -17.40
N GLU A 79 12.49 -2.17 -17.63
CA GLU A 79 13.42 -2.74 -16.65
C GLU A 79 14.50 -1.73 -16.22
N ARG A 80 15.03 -0.98 -17.16
CA ARG A 80 16.00 0.09 -16.87
C ARG A 80 15.36 1.26 -16.15
N PHE A 81 14.12 1.59 -16.51
CA PHE A 81 13.39 2.69 -15.90
C PHE A 81 13.04 2.42 -14.44
N VAL A 82 12.63 1.19 -14.10
CA VAL A 82 12.26 0.81 -12.73
C VAL A 82 13.43 0.33 -11.87
N ALA A 83 14.64 0.17 -12.43
CA ALA A 83 15.82 -0.33 -11.72
C ALA A 83 16.26 0.45 -10.46
N PRO A 84 16.10 1.79 -10.36
CA PRO A 84 16.50 2.52 -9.16
C PRO A 84 15.79 2.01 -7.90
N LEU A 85 16.52 1.88 -6.78
CA LEU A 85 16.01 1.34 -5.51
C LEU A 85 14.72 2.03 -5.05
N TRP A 86 14.64 3.35 -5.16
CA TRP A 86 13.46 4.09 -4.74
C TRP A 86 12.21 3.69 -5.53
N LYS A 87 12.32 3.39 -6.82
CA LYS A 87 11.21 2.90 -7.65
C LYS A 87 10.84 1.47 -7.30
N GLN A 88 11.83 0.61 -7.10
CA GLN A 88 11.63 -0.76 -6.63
C GLN A 88 10.89 -0.78 -5.29
N ALA A 89 11.30 0.09 -4.36
CA ALA A 89 10.64 0.22 -3.07
C ALA A 89 9.21 0.80 -3.20
N PHE A 90 8.98 1.73 -4.12
CA PHE A 90 7.62 2.18 -4.43
C PHE A 90 6.73 1.05 -4.92
N GLY A 91 7.18 0.28 -5.92
CA GLY A 91 6.43 -0.87 -6.41
C GLY A 91 6.11 -1.86 -5.30
N SER A 92 7.10 -2.17 -4.44
CA SER A 92 6.89 -3.02 -3.27
C SER A 92 5.84 -2.45 -2.31
N THR A 93 5.88 -1.14 -2.03
CA THR A 93 4.92 -0.46 -1.14
C THR A 93 3.52 -0.46 -1.74
N ILE A 94 3.38 -0.13 -3.03
CA ILE A 94 2.11 -0.15 -3.75
C ILE A 94 1.48 -1.54 -3.72
N HIS A 95 2.28 -2.57 -3.93
CA HIS A 95 1.82 -3.95 -3.92
C HIS A 95 1.25 -4.38 -2.57
N CYS A 96 1.95 -4.07 -1.47
CA CYS A 96 1.45 -4.31 -0.11
C CYS A 96 0.21 -3.50 0.18
N LEU A 97 0.32 -2.19 -0.01
CA LEU A 97 -0.76 -1.26 0.31
C LEU A 97 -2.04 -1.59 -0.46
N ALA A 98 -1.94 -2.06 -1.70
CA ALA A 98 -3.10 -2.52 -2.46
C ALA A 98 -3.82 -3.67 -1.75
N GLY A 99 -3.08 -4.63 -1.23
CA GLY A 99 -3.63 -5.74 -0.46
C GLY A 99 -4.17 -5.31 0.90
N ASP A 100 -3.30 -4.68 1.70
CA ASP A 100 -3.63 -4.25 3.05
C ASP A 100 -4.83 -3.30 3.07
N ALA A 101 -4.80 -2.22 2.26
CA ALA A 101 -5.89 -1.25 2.21
C ALA A 101 -7.20 -1.84 1.69
N THR A 102 -7.16 -2.80 0.75
CA THR A 102 -8.37 -3.48 0.30
C THR A 102 -8.99 -4.31 1.44
N GLY A 103 -8.18 -5.06 2.18
CA GLY A 103 -8.65 -5.84 3.31
C GLY A 103 -9.18 -4.96 4.45
N ILE A 104 -8.46 -3.87 4.78
CA ILE A 104 -8.89 -2.87 5.77
C ILE A 104 -10.23 -2.25 5.36
N MET A 105 -10.36 -1.80 4.10
CA MET A 105 -11.60 -1.23 3.58
C MET A 105 -12.79 -2.19 3.68
N MET A 106 -12.59 -3.44 3.30
CA MET A 106 -13.65 -4.47 3.42
C MET A 106 -14.05 -4.66 4.88
N ALA A 107 -13.10 -4.73 5.80
CA ALA A 107 -13.36 -4.85 7.23
C ALA A 107 -14.09 -3.63 7.79
N ALA A 108 -13.65 -2.41 7.46
CA ALA A 108 -14.26 -1.16 7.90
C ALA A 108 -15.71 -1.02 7.44
N VAL A 109 -16.01 -1.39 6.18
CA VAL A 109 -17.39 -1.40 5.68
C VAL A 109 -18.25 -2.42 6.42
N ILE A 110 -17.74 -3.63 6.64
CA ILE A 110 -18.45 -4.66 7.41
C ILE A 110 -18.70 -4.18 8.85
N ALA A 111 -17.68 -3.65 9.51
CA ALA A 111 -17.78 -3.14 10.88
C ALA A 111 -18.80 -1.99 11.00
N SER A 112 -18.81 -1.07 10.04
CA SER A 112 -19.81 0.01 9.96
C SER A 112 -21.24 -0.54 9.84
N LEU A 113 -21.46 -1.58 9.03
CA LEU A 113 -22.78 -2.17 8.82
C LEU A 113 -23.33 -2.93 10.02
N ILE A 114 -22.45 -3.56 10.80
CA ILE A 114 -22.86 -4.37 11.98
C ILE A 114 -22.68 -3.64 13.31
N GLY A 115 -22.15 -2.42 13.28
CA GLY A 115 -22.00 -1.56 14.47
C GLY A 115 -21.00 -2.09 15.48
N LEU A 116 -19.80 -2.53 15.04
CA LEU A 116 -18.76 -2.99 15.95
C LEU A 116 -18.24 -1.85 16.84
N PRO A 117 -17.88 -2.15 18.10
CA PRO A 117 -17.15 -1.20 18.91
C PRO A 117 -15.76 -0.91 18.29
N ALA A 118 -15.24 0.30 18.46
CA ALA A 118 -14.06 0.79 17.77
C ALA A 118 -12.82 -0.10 17.92
N TRP A 119 -12.59 -0.71 19.09
CA TRP A 119 -11.47 -1.62 19.29
C TRP A 119 -11.61 -2.91 18.46
N ALA A 120 -12.84 -3.43 18.31
CA ALA A 120 -13.10 -4.64 17.51
C ALA A 120 -13.03 -4.34 16.02
N ASP A 121 -13.49 -3.14 15.59
CA ASP A 121 -13.34 -2.62 14.23
C ASP A 121 -11.84 -2.56 13.85
N SER A 122 -11.02 -1.88 14.64
CA SER A 122 -9.57 -1.77 14.40
C SER A 122 -8.85 -3.12 14.40
N LEU A 123 -9.25 -4.07 15.27
CA LEU A 123 -8.69 -5.41 15.28
C LEU A 123 -9.08 -6.19 14.02
N LEU A 124 -10.35 -6.09 13.60
CA LEU A 124 -10.85 -6.73 12.39
C LEU A 124 -10.13 -6.18 11.15
N GLU A 125 -10.00 -4.85 11.06
CA GLU A 125 -9.26 -4.17 9.99
C GLU A 125 -7.81 -4.67 9.90
N TYR A 126 -7.12 -4.77 11.05
CA TYR A 126 -5.75 -5.27 11.08
C TYR A 126 -5.64 -6.72 10.60
N VAL A 127 -6.50 -7.61 11.12
CA VAL A 127 -6.45 -9.05 10.78
C VAL A 127 -6.82 -9.29 9.32
N VAL A 128 -7.89 -8.66 8.84
CA VAL A 128 -8.35 -8.83 7.45
C VAL A 128 -7.40 -8.14 6.48
N GLY A 129 -6.91 -6.94 6.79
CA GLY A 129 -5.91 -6.23 6.01
C GLY A 129 -4.64 -7.05 5.84
N PHE A 130 -4.02 -7.44 6.94
CA PHE A 130 -2.83 -8.29 6.92
C PHE A 130 -3.06 -9.62 6.21
N GLY A 131 -4.20 -10.28 6.47
CA GLY A 131 -4.54 -11.54 5.83
C GLY A 131 -4.68 -11.40 4.32
N PHE A 132 -5.38 -10.38 3.86
CA PHE A 132 -5.60 -10.13 2.44
C PHE A 132 -4.29 -9.72 1.74
N GLY A 133 -3.51 -8.83 2.33
CA GLY A 133 -2.18 -8.42 1.84
C GLY A 133 -1.25 -9.63 1.70
N LEU A 134 -1.11 -10.43 2.77
CA LEU A 134 -0.23 -11.60 2.78
C LEU A 134 -0.71 -12.72 1.85
N LEU A 135 -1.96 -13.13 1.98
CA LEU A 135 -2.45 -14.36 1.34
C LEU A 135 -2.85 -14.14 -0.12
N VAL A 136 -3.40 -12.98 -0.45
CA VAL A 136 -3.85 -12.71 -1.82
C VAL A 136 -2.75 -12.02 -2.62
N PHE A 137 -2.22 -10.89 -2.13
CA PHE A 137 -1.24 -10.12 -2.91
C PHE A 137 0.16 -10.73 -2.84
N GLN A 138 0.76 -10.85 -1.66
CA GLN A 138 2.14 -11.28 -1.52
C GLN A 138 2.34 -12.75 -1.89
N ALA A 139 1.51 -13.64 -1.38
CA ALA A 139 1.69 -15.07 -1.61
C ALA A 139 1.43 -15.47 -3.07
N LEU A 140 0.42 -14.88 -3.74
CA LEU A 140 0.18 -15.16 -5.15
C LEU A 140 1.28 -14.61 -6.05
N PHE A 141 1.77 -13.39 -5.77
CA PHE A 141 2.91 -12.82 -6.48
C PHE A 141 4.17 -13.70 -6.34
N MET A 142 4.49 -14.10 -5.13
CA MET A 142 5.70 -14.87 -4.84
C MET A 142 5.59 -16.35 -5.21
N ARG A 143 4.39 -16.92 -5.31
CA ARG A 143 4.18 -18.32 -5.65
C ARG A 143 4.87 -18.69 -6.96
N ASP A 144 4.66 -17.88 -7.99
CA ASP A 144 5.21 -18.14 -9.32
C ASP A 144 6.72 -17.96 -9.35
N MET A 145 7.28 -17.11 -8.49
CA MET A 145 8.72 -16.91 -8.31
C MET A 145 9.41 -18.02 -7.50
N LEU A 146 8.66 -18.74 -6.66
CA LEU A 146 9.18 -19.78 -5.76
C LEU A 146 8.79 -21.21 -6.23
N GLY A 147 8.69 -21.42 -7.54
CA GLY A 147 8.44 -22.73 -8.12
C GLY A 147 7.04 -23.27 -7.84
N GLY A 148 6.03 -22.41 -7.76
CA GLY A 148 4.62 -22.75 -7.62
C GLY A 148 4.15 -23.09 -6.19
N SER A 149 5.02 -23.07 -5.19
CA SER A 149 4.67 -23.47 -3.82
C SER A 149 4.09 -22.29 -3.02
N TYR A 150 2.77 -22.26 -2.86
CA TYR A 150 2.07 -21.25 -2.07
C TYR A 150 2.52 -21.18 -0.59
N ARG A 151 2.68 -22.33 0.07
CA ARG A 151 3.17 -22.38 1.47
C ARG A 151 4.57 -21.79 1.62
N ARG A 152 5.46 -22.02 0.64
CA ARG A 152 6.80 -21.43 0.63
C ARG A 152 6.72 -19.92 0.44
N ALA A 153 5.83 -19.45 -0.45
CA ALA A 153 5.59 -18.04 -0.68
C ALA A 153 5.11 -17.32 0.60
N VAL A 154 4.09 -17.85 1.27
CA VAL A 154 3.60 -17.28 2.55
C VAL A 154 4.73 -17.21 3.59
N ARG A 155 5.48 -18.30 3.80
CA ARG A 155 6.57 -18.32 4.79
C ARG A 155 7.70 -17.34 4.47
N ALA A 156 7.98 -17.13 3.20
CA ALA A 156 9.04 -16.21 2.76
C ALA A 156 8.65 -14.75 2.92
N THR A 157 7.34 -14.42 2.86
CA THR A 157 6.87 -13.03 2.82
C THR A 157 6.23 -12.55 4.11
N VAL A 158 5.79 -13.47 5.02
CA VAL A 158 5.03 -13.11 6.23
C VAL A 158 5.75 -12.08 7.12
N PHE A 159 7.05 -12.20 7.31
CA PHE A 159 7.81 -11.26 8.14
C PHE A 159 7.86 -9.87 7.52
N ALA A 160 8.17 -9.78 6.23
CA ALA A 160 8.26 -8.51 5.53
C ALA A 160 6.90 -7.82 5.43
N GLU A 161 5.83 -8.58 5.18
CA GLU A 161 4.47 -8.07 5.13
C GLU A 161 4.01 -7.56 6.49
N TRP A 162 4.30 -8.30 7.56
CA TRP A 162 3.98 -7.89 8.91
C TRP A 162 4.64 -6.56 9.31
N LEU A 163 5.92 -6.36 8.97
CA LEU A 163 6.62 -5.09 9.22
C LEU A 163 5.95 -3.93 8.48
N SER A 164 5.60 -4.13 7.22
CA SER A 164 4.94 -3.12 6.39
C SER A 164 3.55 -2.80 6.93
N MET A 165 2.74 -3.82 7.25
CA MET A 165 1.38 -3.68 7.79
C MET A 165 1.35 -2.90 9.11
N ASN A 166 2.31 -3.12 10.01
CA ASN A 166 2.41 -2.34 11.24
C ASN A 166 2.49 -0.83 10.97
N CYS A 167 3.26 -0.44 9.94
CA CYS A 167 3.38 0.97 9.56
C CYS A 167 2.13 1.49 8.84
N VAL A 168 1.55 0.69 7.96
CA VAL A 168 0.28 1.04 7.30
C VAL A 168 -0.80 1.30 8.34
N MET A 169 -1.04 0.31 9.21
CA MET A 169 -2.13 0.39 10.19
C MET A 169 -1.89 1.47 11.24
N GLY A 170 -0.66 1.62 11.76
CA GLY A 170 -0.33 2.66 12.73
C GLY A 170 -0.60 4.07 12.19
N ALA A 171 -0.26 4.31 10.91
CA ALA A 171 -0.54 5.59 10.26
C ALA A 171 -2.03 5.78 9.96
N MET A 172 -2.70 4.75 9.44
CA MET A 172 -4.12 4.83 9.07
C MET A 172 -5.00 5.09 10.29
N VAL A 173 -4.81 4.34 11.38
CA VAL A 173 -5.57 4.52 12.62
C VAL A 173 -5.42 5.93 13.17
N ALA A 174 -4.19 6.46 13.22
CA ALA A 174 -3.94 7.82 13.69
C ALA A 174 -4.70 8.87 12.87
N VAL A 175 -4.67 8.78 11.53
CA VAL A 175 -5.38 9.71 10.64
C VAL A 175 -6.89 9.59 10.78
N ILE A 176 -7.42 8.37 10.82
CA ILE A 176 -8.86 8.11 10.95
C ILE A 176 -9.37 8.73 12.25
N VAL A 177 -8.68 8.49 13.36
CA VAL A 177 -9.09 9.02 14.67
C VAL A 177 -9.06 10.54 14.71
N ILE A 178 -7.97 11.15 14.23
CA ILE A 178 -7.87 12.62 14.20
C ILE A 178 -9.00 13.23 13.36
N ILE A 179 -9.33 12.64 12.22
CA ILE A 179 -10.42 13.18 11.38
C ILE A 179 -11.77 12.94 12.01
N ARG A 180 -12.06 11.74 12.53
CA ARG A 180 -13.33 11.40 13.17
C ARG A 180 -13.64 12.30 14.39
N SER A 181 -12.62 12.66 15.16
CA SER A 181 -12.80 13.56 16.31
C SER A 181 -13.20 15.01 15.93
N HIS A 182 -13.04 15.39 14.67
CA HIS A 182 -13.32 16.75 14.19
C HIS A 182 -14.41 16.82 13.12
N VAL A 183 -14.67 15.71 12.41
CA VAL A 183 -15.58 15.69 11.24
C VAL A 183 -16.67 14.64 11.46
N PRO A 184 -17.91 15.03 11.78
CA PRO A 184 -19.00 14.09 11.96
C PRO A 184 -19.38 13.40 10.64
N GLY A 185 -19.92 12.18 10.72
CA GLY A 185 -20.37 11.38 9.58
C GLY A 185 -19.25 10.65 8.83
N THR A 186 -18.09 10.52 9.46
CA THR A 186 -16.96 9.74 8.93
C THR A 186 -17.03 8.25 9.31
N GLU A 187 -17.96 7.88 10.17
CA GLU A 187 -18.23 6.49 10.60
C GLU A 187 -19.16 5.74 9.63
N ASP A 188 -19.97 6.48 8.87
CA ASP A 188 -20.98 5.93 7.99
C ASP A 188 -20.39 5.63 6.60
N ALA A 189 -20.33 4.36 6.23
CA ALA A 189 -19.85 3.90 4.92
C ALA A 189 -20.69 4.42 3.73
N ALA A 190 -21.92 4.90 3.96
CA ALA A 190 -22.71 5.58 2.95
C ALA A 190 -22.29 7.04 2.73
N SER A 191 -21.51 7.62 3.64
CA SER A 191 -21.05 9.01 3.58
C SER A 191 -19.82 9.19 2.70
N VAL A 192 -19.80 10.26 1.89
CA VAL A 192 -18.59 10.66 1.14
C VAL A 192 -17.42 10.99 2.07
N ARG A 193 -17.69 11.40 3.30
CA ARG A 193 -16.68 11.73 4.31
C ARG A 193 -15.93 10.51 4.81
N PHE A 194 -16.60 9.36 4.94
CA PHE A 194 -15.96 8.07 5.23
C PHE A 194 -14.89 7.75 4.17
N TRP A 195 -15.24 7.79 2.89
CA TRP A 195 -14.34 7.49 1.79
C TRP A 195 -13.19 8.50 1.65
N THR A 196 -13.45 9.78 1.91
CA THR A 196 -12.41 10.81 1.92
C THR A 196 -11.40 10.56 3.06
N THR A 197 -11.91 10.24 4.26
CA THR A 197 -11.07 9.88 5.41
C THR A 197 -10.22 8.65 5.09
N PHE A 198 -10.81 7.64 4.46
CA PHE A 198 -10.09 6.45 4.02
C PHE A 198 -8.98 6.78 3.01
N SER A 199 -9.25 7.64 2.01
CA SER A 199 -8.25 8.10 1.05
C SER A 199 -7.05 8.76 1.73
N LEU A 200 -7.30 9.65 2.69
CA LEU A 200 -6.24 10.32 3.46
C LEU A 200 -5.47 9.34 4.34
N ALA A 201 -6.15 8.39 4.97
CA ALA A 201 -5.52 7.35 5.77
C ALA A 201 -4.60 6.46 4.92
N VAL A 202 -5.05 6.02 3.73
CA VAL A 202 -4.23 5.24 2.80
C VAL A 202 -3.00 6.01 2.34
N LEU A 203 -3.13 7.32 2.09
CA LEU A 203 -1.99 8.18 1.74
C LEU A 203 -0.97 8.24 2.89
N ALA A 204 -1.42 8.37 4.13
CA ALA A 204 -0.55 8.31 5.29
C ALA A 204 0.11 6.92 5.42
N GLY A 205 -0.66 5.84 5.24
CA GLY A 205 -0.14 4.47 5.20
C GLY A 205 0.98 4.31 4.18
N LEU A 206 0.79 4.82 2.95
CA LEU A 206 1.82 4.85 1.92
C LEU A 206 3.10 5.55 2.40
N MET A 207 2.95 6.75 2.94
CA MET A 207 4.09 7.59 3.35
C MET A 207 4.93 6.92 4.45
N PHE A 208 4.28 6.30 5.44
CA PHE A 208 4.98 5.69 6.57
C PHE A 208 5.45 4.26 6.31
N ALA A 209 4.79 3.50 5.44
CA ALA A 209 5.25 2.18 5.04
C ALA A 209 6.42 2.25 4.04
N TYR A 210 6.53 3.31 3.24
CA TYR A 210 7.56 3.44 2.22
C TYR A 210 9.00 3.32 2.76
N PRO A 211 9.44 4.00 3.82
CA PRO A 211 10.80 3.85 4.37
C PRO A 211 11.13 2.42 4.79
N VAL A 212 10.16 1.72 5.39
CA VAL A 212 10.31 0.31 5.77
C VAL A 212 10.45 -0.58 4.54
N ASN A 213 9.65 -0.33 3.49
CA ASN A 213 9.78 -1.06 2.23
C ASN A 213 11.10 -0.76 1.49
N VAL A 214 11.63 0.46 1.58
CA VAL A 214 12.99 0.76 1.09
C VAL A 214 14.01 -0.14 1.79
N TRP A 215 13.95 -0.24 3.13
CA TRP A 215 14.83 -1.10 3.90
C TRP A 215 14.64 -2.59 3.55
N LEU A 216 13.40 -3.05 3.40
CA LEU A 216 13.08 -4.43 3.04
C LEU A 216 13.61 -4.81 1.65
N VAL A 217 13.43 -3.95 0.66
CA VAL A 217 13.92 -4.17 -0.71
C VAL A 217 15.45 -4.09 -0.76
N TYR A 218 16.04 -3.12 -0.08
CA TYR A 218 17.50 -2.98 0.00
C TYR A 218 18.16 -4.24 0.59
N ASN A 219 17.54 -4.85 1.60
CA ASN A 219 18.04 -6.06 2.27
C ASN A 219 17.49 -7.37 1.66
N HIS A 220 16.92 -7.34 0.48
CA HIS A 220 16.41 -8.51 -0.25
C HIS A 220 15.36 -9.35 0.53
N LEU A 221 14.69 -8.75 1.52
CA LEU A 221 13.56 -9.38 2.24
C LEU A 221 12.25 -9.24 1.49
N LYS A 222 12.19 -8.32 0.52
CA LYS A 222 11.03 -8.04 -0.31
C LYS A 222 11.45 -7.75 -1.74
N HIS A 223 10.60 -8.13 -2.69
CA HIS A 223 10.83 -7.84 -4.10
C HIS A 223 10.18 -6.51 -4.47
N GLY A 224 10.82 -5.81 -5.40
CA GLY A 224 10.26 -4.64 -6.06
C GLY A 224 9.48 -4.99 -7.32
N MET A 225 9.42 -4.06 -8.25
CA MET A 225 8.80 -4.24 -9.58
C MET A 225 9.60 -5.19 -10.46
N GLY A 226 8.92 -5.92 -11.34
CA GLY A 226 9.58 -6.79 -12.30
C GLY A 226 8.63 -7.30 -13.37
N THR A 227 9.18 -7.52 -14.56
CA THR A 227 8.43 -8.02 -15.71
C THR A 227 8.54 -9.52 -15.85
N VAL A 228 7.61 -10.12 -16.59
CA VAL A 228 7.68 -11.55 -16.98
C VAL A 228 8.98 -11.88 -17.70
N ARG A 229 9.59 -10.92 -18.41
CA ARG A 229 10.88 -11.09 -19.11
C ARG A 229 12.04 -11.30 -18.14
N VAL A 230 12.05 -10.57 -17.02
CA VAL A 230 13.14 -10.62 -16.01
C VAL A 230 12.93 -11.79 -15.05
N LEU A 231 11.69 -12.05 -14.66
CA LEU A 231 11.35 -13.10 -13.69
C LEU A 231 11.26 -14.51 -14.32
N GLY A 232 11.11 -14.60 -15.65
CA GLY A 232 10.95 -15.85 -16.38
C GLY A 232 9.62 -16.56 -16.13
N LYS A 233 9.29 -17.55 -16.96
CA LYS A 233 8.20 -18.50 -16.71
C LYS A 233 8.68 -19.53 -15.70
N GLY A 234 8.24 -19.45 -14.45
CA GLY A 234 8.61 -20.41 -13.41
C GLY A 234 9.42 -19.83 -12.26
N GLY A 235 9.57 -18.49 -12.19
CA GLY A 235 10.06 -17.80 -11.01
C GLY A 235 11.55 -17.91 -10.70
N GLU A 236 12.37 -18.41 -11.61
CA GLU A 236 13.81 -18.20 -11.49
C GLU A 236 14.18 -16.85 -12.12
N PRO A 237 14.88 -15.95 -11.37
CA PRO A 237 15.40 -14.72 -11.96
C PRO A 237 16.29 -15.10 -13.14
N VAL A 238 15.99 -14.60 -14.34
CA VAL A 238 16.87 -14.74 -15.51
C VAL A 238 18.06 -13.80 -15.31
N GLN A 239 18.82 -14.01 -14.24
CA GLN A 239 20.07 -13.29 -13.96
C GLN A 239 21.18 -13.58 -14.98
N LYS A 240 21.04 -14.63 -15.79
CA LYS A 240 22.06 -15.02 -16.75
C LYS A 240 22.05 -14.22 -18.05
N SER A 241 20.97 -13.54 -18.41
CA SER A 241 20.88 -12.84 -19.71
C SER A 241 21.21 -11.35 -19.65
N ALA A 242 21.02 -10.69 -18.50
CA ALA A 242 21.38 -9.28 -18.35
C ALA A 242 22.87 -9.07 -18.00
N ALA A 243 23.56 -10.09 -17.51
CA ALA A 243 24.96 -10.03 -17.10
C ALA A 243 25.97 -10.16 -18.28
N ALA A 244 25.51 -10.38 -19.51
CA ALA A 244 26.40 -10.50 -20.66
C ALA A 244 27.01 -9.17 -21.13
N GLY A 245 26.65 -8.02 -20.51
CA GLY A 245 27.10 -6.70 -20.93
C GLY A 245 27.96 -5.91 -19.92
N ASP A 246 27.99 -6.28 -18.62
CA ASP A 246 28.82 -5.57 -17.65
C ASP A 246 29.31 -6.48 -16.50
N PRO A 247 30.58 -6.89 -16.52
CA PRO A 247 31.18 -7.70 -15.46
C PRO A 247 31.21 -7.03 -14.08
N ALA A 248 31.09 -5.69 -14.02
CA ALA A 248 31.09 -4.93 -12.76
C ALA A 248 29.77 -5.01 -12.01
N SER A 249 28.66 -5.33 -12.69
CA SER A 249 27.33 -5.47 -12.07
C SER A 249 27.14 -6.83 -11.42
N ALA A 250 27.74 -7.89 -11.96
CA ALA A 250 27.66 -9.26 -11.44
C ALA A 250 28.37 -9.44 -10.08
N GLY A 251 29.44 -8.69 -9.85
CA GLY A 251 30.22 -8.75 -8.59
C GLY A 251 29.54 -8.05 -7.39
N ARG A 252 28.57 -7.18 -7.63
CA ARG A 252 27.91 -6.38 -6.58
C ARG A 252 26.70 -7.09 -5.95
N ILE A 253 26.23 -8.18 -6.56
CA ILE A 253 25.07 -8.96 -6.06
C ILE A 253 25.51 -10.03 -5.04
N MET A 254 26.80 -10.36 -4.95
CA MET A 254 27.31 -11.54 -4.24
C MET A 254 27.84 -11.29 -2.81
N SER A 255 27.69 -10.12 -2.22
CA SER A 255 28.29 -9.88 -0.88
C SER A 255 27.56 -8.90 0.03
N GLN A 256 26.23 -8.90 0.05
CA GLN A 256 25.58 -8.26 1.19
C GLN A 256 25.51 -9.27 2.35
N PRO A 257 26.00 -8.90 3.55
CA PRO A 257 25.91 -9.77 4.71
C PRO A 257 24.44 -10.09 5.00
N GLU A 258 24.14 -11.36 5.26
CA GLU A 258 22.81 -11.75 5.73
C GLU A 258 22.45 -10.92 6.97
N LEU A 259 21.22 -10.37 6.97
CA LEU A 259 20.70 -9.61 8.11
C LEU A 259 20.79 -10.42 9.39
N THR A 260 21.42 -9.82 10.41
CA THR A 260 21.51 -10.44 11.71
C THR A 260 20.14 -10.53 12.38
N ARG A 261 20.00 -11.44 13.34
CA ARG A 261 18.76 -11.54 14.16
C ARG A 261 18.47 -10.24 14.88
N GLU A 262 19.50 -9.53 15.33
CA GLU A 262 19.38 -8.24 16.00
C GLU A 262 18.81 -7.16 15.09
N GLN A 263 19.26 -7.05 13.85
CA GLN A 263 18.73 -6.11 12.86
C GLN A 263 17.25 -6.38 12.55
N LYS A 264 16.87 -7.65 12.40
CA LYS A 264 15.48 -8.05 12.20
C LYS A 264 14.62 -7.71 13.42
N ALA A 265 15.14 -7.99 14.63
CA ALA A 265 14.44 -7.67 15.89
C ALA A 265 14.30 -6.15 16.09
N ALA A 266 15.34 -5.37 15.80
CA ALA A 266 15.30 -3.91 15.90
C ALA A 266 14.23 -3.32 14.96
N MET A 267 14.15 -3.79 13.71
CA MET A 267 13.13 -3.32 12.77
C MET A 267 11.73 -3.76 13.21
N ALA A 268 11.56 -4.98 13.70
CA ALA A 268 10.29 -5.46 14.25
C ALA A 268 9.84 -4.59 15.45
N THR A 269 10.75 -4.28 16.36
CA THR A 269 10.47 -3.40 17.49
C THR A 269 10.08 -1.99 17.03
N LEU A 270 10.80 -1.42 16.07
CA LEU A 270 10.50 -0.10 15.52
C LEU A 270 9.07 -0.04 14.93
N THR A 271 8.70 -1.02 14.12
CA THR A 271 7.37 -1.04 13.50
C THR A 271 6.25 -1.32 14.51
N LEU A 272 6.51 -2.12 15.56
CA LEU A 272 5.57 -2.33 16.65
C LEU A 272 5.39 -1.08 17.51
N VAL A 273 6.47 -0.35 17.82
CA VAL A 273 6.39 0.94 18.51
C VAL A 273 5.57 1.93 17.70
N PHE A 274 5.76 1.96 16.38
CA PHE A 274 4.99 2.83 15.49
C PHE A 274 3.49 2.46 15.50
N LEU A 275 3.14 1.17 15.37
CA LEU A 275 1.76 0.69 15.48
C LEU A 275 1.16 1.06 16.84
N SER A 276 1.89 0.78 17.93
CA SER A 276 1.42 1.08 19.29
C SER A 276 1.20 2.57 19.50
N SER A 277 2.02 3.42 18.87
CA SER A 277 1.84 4.88 18.92
C SER A 277 0.56 5.32 18.24
N GLY A 278 0.22 4.73 17.07
CA GLY A 278 -1.05 4.98 16.38
C GLY A 278 -2.26 4.55 17.21
N VAL A 279 -2.21 3.36 17.81
CA VAL A 279 -3.26 2.86 18.71
C VAL A 279 -3.39 3.71 19.98
N LEU A 280 -2.27 4.16 20.57
CA LEU A 280 -2.30 5.04 21.73
C LEU A 280 -2.94 6.39 21.41
N LEU A 281 -2.62 6.98 20.26
CA LEU A 281 -3.30 8.18 19.78
C LEU A 281 -4.81 7.94 19.67
N ALA A 282 -5.22 6.80 19.12
CA ALA A 282 -6.63 6.43 19.03
C ALA A 282 -7.30 6.35 20.41
N ALA A 283 -6.65 5.73 21.39
CA ALA A 283 -7.16 5.64 22.75
C ALA A 283 -7.27 7.03 23.44
N ILE A 284 -6.27 7.90 23.25
CA ILE A 284 -6.28 9.26 23.82
C ILE A 284 -7.43 10.12 23.27
N PHE A 285 -7.76 9.96 22.01
CA PHE A 285 -8.87 10.71 21.39
C PHE A 285 -10.25 10.06 21.60
N GLY A 286 -10.34 9.01 22.44
CA GLY A 286 -11.61 8.37 22.80
C GLY A 286 -12.25 7.54 21.68
N TYR A 287 -11.45 7.11 20.70
CA TYR A 287 -11.96 6.33 19.57
C TYR A 287 -12.13 4.85 19.87
N LEU A 288 -11.45 4.33 20.88
CA LEU A 288 -11.45 2.90 21.26
C LEU A 288 -12.39 2.56 22.43
N ASP A 289 -13.19 3.53 22.91
CA ASP A 289 -14.18 3.36 23.99
C ASP A 289 -15.45 2.63 23.51
#